data_a8223fb6f95489e075667c0b56223471
#
_entry.id   a8223fb6f95489e075667c0b56223471
#
_cell.length_a   1.000
_cell.length_b   1.000
_cell.length_c   1.000
_cell.angle_alpha   90.00
_cell.angle_beta   90.00
_cell.angle_gamma   90.00
#
_symmetry.space_group_name_H-M   'P 1'
#
loop_
_entity.id
_entity.type
_entity.pdbx_description
1 polymer ?
#
loop_
_entity_poly.entity_id
_entity_poly.type
_entity_poly.pdbx_seq_one_letter_code
_entity_poly.pdbx_strand_id
1 'polypeptide(L)'
;MQTNYNEILKQLDQIKPLEYARNRNFIDGSVTRLSPYISRGVISTKQVLNHALKKGFEPKKIEKFIQELAWRDYWQLIWLEKDINFYIKNPQKDVSQDGISQCIVDAKTNIEAIDKSIEDLYSTGYMHNHLRMYVASISTNIAKNHWKQPAKWMYYHLLDGDWASNALSWQWICGANSNKKYIANQDNINKYTYSNQKNTFLDTSYEDIMNLEQPSNFKTVSKEVFKTELPDFQKISIDNSKPICIYNYYNLDPLWRADLDATRILLIEPSIFNKYPIGKKAMNFMLDLSKNIPFIKVFVGEFEELGIGDLEIYFKEHPLNYNYKGTKDSRDWISSVNGYYPSFFRFWNKLKKEKSF
;
A
#
# COMPACT_ATOMS: atom_id res chain seq x y z
N MET A 1 -3.19 10.91 -11.47
CA MET A 1 -2.24 11.29 -10.38
C MET A 1 -1.12 12.13 -10.96
N GLN A 2 -0.64 13.14 -10.21
CA GLN A 2 0.54 13.91 -10.59
C GLN A 2 1.82 13.06 -10.43
N THR A 3 2.81 13.32 -11.27
CA THR A 3 4.10 12.61 -11.22
C THR A 3 5.30 13.55 -11.10
N ASN A 4 5.11 14.86 -11.29
CA ASN A 4 6.15 15.86 -11.08
C ASN A 4 6.38 16.10 -9.58
N TYR A 5 7.63 16.07 -9.12
CA TYR A 5 8.00 16.19 -7.71
C TYR A 5 7.55 17.52 -7.08
N ASN A 6 7.68 18.65 -7.80
CA ASN A 6 7.26 19.94 -7.28
C ASN A 6 5.73 20.02 -7.10
N GLU A 7 4.95 19.39 -7.99
CA GLU A 7 3.50 19.31 -7.82
C GLU A 7 3.10 18.40 -6.66
N ILE A 8 3.87 17.34 -6.41
CA ILE A 8 3.69 16.48 -5.23
C ILE A 8 3.94 17.28 -3.94
N LEU A 9 4.97 18.12 -3.91
CA LEU A 9 5.23 19.01 -2.77
C LEU A 9 4.13 20.05 -2.58
N LYS A 10 3.57 20.61 -3.66
CA LYS A 10 2.39 21.49 -3.56
C LYS A 10 1.17 20.75 -2.97
N GLN A 11 0.97 19.49 -3.33
CA GLN A 11 -0.08 18.66 -2.73
C GLN A 11 0.19 18.42 -1.23
N LEU A 12 1.45 18.19 -0.84
CA LEU A 12 1.86 18.08 0.55
C LEU A 12 1.56 19.39 1.33
N ASP A 13 1.67 20.56 0.68
CA ASP A 13 1.32 21.84 1.28
C ASP A 13 -0.18 21.99 1.59
N GLN A 14 -1.04 21.26 0.91
CA GLN A 14 -2.50 21.37 1.02
C GLN A 14 -3.12 20.42 2.03
N ILE A 15 -2.32 19.63 2.77
CA ILE A 15 -2.85 18.68 3.75
C ILE A 15 -3.65 19.39 4.85
N LYS A 16 -4.72 18.75 5.30
CA LYS A 16 -5.64 19.22 6.33
C LYS A 16 -5.73 18.23 7.50
N PRO A 17 -4.68 18.10 8.33
CA PRO A 17 -4.60 17.05 9.36
C PRO A 17 -5.73 17.07 10.37
N LEU A 18 -6.26 18.24 10.73
CA LEU A 18 -7.39 18.38 11.67
C LEU A 18 -8.70 17.87 11.07
N GLU A 19 -8.97 18.21 9.80
CA GLU A 19 -10.16 17.75 9.09
C GLU A 19 -10.07 16.25 8.80
N TYR A 20 -8.88 15.78 8.41
CA TYR A 20 -8.59 14.36 8.21
C TYR A 20 -9.03 13.52 9.42
N ALA A 21 -8.70 13.96 10.63
CA ALA A 21 -9.08 13.24 11.84
C ALA A 21 -10.60 13.08 12.01
N ARG A 22 -11.39 14.06 11.53
CA ARG A 22 -12.85 14.08 11.67
C ARG A 22 -13.61 13.33 10.58
N ASN A 23 -13.16 13.46 9.32
CA ASN A 23 -13.97 13.05 8.18
C ASN A 23 -13.30 12.06 7.22
N ARG A 24 -12.09 11.57 7.51
CA ARG A 24 -11.34 10.67 6.61
C ARG A 24 -12.08 9.39 6.19
N ASN A 25 -13.13 9.01 6.90
CA ASN A 25 -13.91 7.82 6.55
C ASN A 25 -14.98 8.08 5.49
N PHE A 26 -15.37 9.34 5.28
CA PHE A 26 -16.31 9.72 4.23
C PHE A 26 -15.59 9.76 2.87
N ILE A 27 -16.29 9.38 1.80
CA ILE A 27 -15.70 9.31 0.45
C ILE A 27 -15.21 10.66 -0.08
N ASP A 28 -15.79 11.76 0.39
CA ASP A 28 -15.40 13.15 0.12
C ASP A 28 -14.53 13.75 1.24
N GLY A 29 -14.13 12.93 2.20
CA GLY A 29 -13.35 13.38 3.35
C GLY A 29 -11.98 13.95 2.98
N SER A 30 -11.39 14.70 3.91
CA SER A 30 -10.11 15.40 3.73
C SER A 30 -8.91 14.45 3.72
N VAL A 31 -8.94 13.40 2.86
CA VAL A 31 -7.81 12.49 2.66
C VAL A 31 -6.72 13.17 1.85
N THR A 32 -5.46 12.92 2.21
CA THR A 32 -4.31 13.61 1.61
C THR A 32 -4.00 13.16 0.18
N ARG A 33 -4.40 11.94 -0.20
CA ARG A 33 -4.01 11.27 -1.45
C ARG A 33 -2.50 11.20 -1.69
N LEU A 34 -1.70 11.25 -0.61
CA LEU A 34 -0.23 11.12 -0.66
C LEU A 34 0.25 9.67 -0.64
N SER A 35 -0.65 8.72 -0.39
CA SER A 35 -0.29 7.30 -0.29
C SER A 35 0.48 6.74 -1.49
N PRO A 36 0.20 7.12 -2.77
CA PRO A 36 0.98 6.63 -3.91
C PRO A 36 2.44 7.07 -3.87
N TYR A 37 2.69 8.29 -3.44
CA TYR A 37 4.05 8.86 -3.35
C TYR A 37 4.83 8.28 -2.17
N ILE A 38 4.15 8.04 -1.05
CA ILE A 38 4.77 7.37 0.12
C ILE A 38 5.08 5.91 -0.20
N SER A 39 4.16 5.19 -0.86
CA SER A 39 4.36 3.79 -1.24
C SER A 39 5.50 3.63 -2.24
N ARG A 40 5.71 4.59 -3.13
CA ARG A 40 6.82 4.60 -4.09
C ARG A 40 8.11 5.20 -3.50
N GLY A 41 8.09 5.64 -2.22
CA GLY A 41 9.25 6.24 -1.58
C GLY A 41 9.70 7.57 -2.16
N VAL A 42 8.82 8.29 -2.90
CA VAL A 42 9.09 9.65 -3.41
C VAL A 42 9.15 10.65 -2.27
N ILE A 43 8.26 10.47 -1.30
CA ILE A 43 8.26 11.17 -0.01
C ILE A 43 8.08 10.15 1.12
N SER A 44 8.55 10.47 2.32
CA SER A 44 8.45 9.60 3.49
C SER A 44 7.33 10.02 4.43
N THR A 45 6.90 9.09 5.31
CA THR A 45 6.00 9.38 6.43
C THR A 45 6.56 10.45 7.35
N LYS A 46 7.89 10.45 7.56
CA LYS A 46 8.62 11.46 8.35
C LYS A 46 8.56 12.84 7.71
N GLN A 47 8.75 12.93 6.38
CA GLN A 47 8.62 14.21 5.67
C GLN A 47 7.22 14.78 5.80
N VAL A 48 6.17 13.94 5.66
CA VAL A 48 4.77 14.38 5.83
C VAL A 48 4.51 14.87 7.25
N LEU A 49 4.97 14.14 8.27
CA LEU A 49 4.85 14.57 9.68
C LEU A 49 5.58 15.88 9.92
N ASN A 50 6.86 15.96 9.55
CA ASN A 50 7.67 17.16 9.74
C ASN A 50 7.07 18.38 9.04
N HIS A 51 6.48 18.18 7.86
CA HIS A 51 5.80 19.25 7.14
C HIS A 51 4.57 19.76 7.90
N ALA A 52 3.73 18.85 8.45
CA ALA A 52 2.60 19.23 9.29
C ALA A 52 3.05 20.01 10.53
N LEU A 53 4.10 19.54 11.21
CA LEU A 53 4.63 20.22 12.40
C LEU A 53 5.20 21.62 12.07
N LYS A 54 5.93 21.75 10.94
CA LYS A 54 6.45 23.06 10.47
C LYS A 54 5.34 24.04 10.12
N LYS A 55 4.17 23.58 9.71
CA LYS A 55 2.95 24.39 9.50
C LYS A 55 2.27 24.82 10.81
N GLY A 56 2.80 24.45 11.97
CA GLY A 56 2.28 24.82 13.27
C GLY A 56 1.14 23.94 13.80
N PHE A 57 0.89 22.77 13.19
CA PHE A 57 -0.08 21.85 13.74
C PHE A 57 0.45 21.19 15.02
N GLU A 58 -0.27 21.37 16.13
CA GLU A 58 0.08 20.76 17.41
C GLU A 58 -0.10 19.23 17.35
N PRO A 59 0.91 18.42 17.72
CA PRO A 59 0.84 16.95 17.62
C PRO A 59 -0.40 16.33 18.26
N LYS A 60 -0.79 16.80 19.45
CA LYS A 60 -1.98 16.30 20.17
C LYS A 60 -3.28 16.51 19.39
N LYS A 61 -3.40 17.61 18.65
CA LYS A 61 -4.60 17.91 17.84
C LYS A 61 -4.68 17.09 16.57
N ILE A 62 -3.54 16.64 16.05
CA ILE A 62 -3.44 15.82 14.83
C ILE A 62 -3.01 14.38 15.14
N GLU A 63 -3.14 13.91 16.37
CA GLU A 63 -2.68 12.57 16.80
C GLU A 63 -3.21 11.46 15.87
N LYS A 64 -4.47 11.55 15.47
CA LYS A 64 -5.06 10.56 14.57
C LYS A 64 -4.41 10.55 13.17
N PHE A 65 -4.05 11.70 12.64
CA PHE A 65 -3.32 11.81 11.40
C PHE A 65 -1.92 11.17 11.52
N ILE A 66 -1.23 11.44 12.62
CA ILE A 66 0.10 10.86 12.89
C ILE A 66 -0.01 9.34 13.05
N GLN A 67 -1.07 8.83 13.70
CA GLN A 67 -1.31 7.39 13.81
C GLN A 67 -1.44 6.71 12.44
N GLU A 68 -2.14 7.32 11.48
CA GLU A 68 -2.31 6.73 10.14
C GLU A 68 -0.99 6.70 9.35
N LEU A 69 -0.09 7.69 9.54
CA LEU A 69 1.28 7.62 9.04
C LEU A 69 2.09 6.52 9.72
N ALA A 70 1.97 6.42 11.05
CA ALA A 70 2.67 5.43 11.84
C ALA A 70 2.20 3.99 11.55
N TRP A 71 0.94 3.76 11.18
CA TRP A 71 0.43 2.47 10.75
C TRP A 71 1.19 1.94 9.53
N ARG A 72 1.52 2.80 8.56
CA ARG A 72 2.28 2.41 7.37
C ARG A 72 3.68 1.92 7.74
N ASP A 73 4.38 2.68 8.57
CA ASP A 73 5.72 2.28 9.02
C ASP A 73 5.68 1.00 9.85
N TYR A 74 4.69 0.86 10.73
CA TYR A 74 4.48 -0.36 11.51
C TYR A 74 4.29 -1.61 10.62
N TRP A 75 3.49 -1.52 9.55
CA TRP A 75 3.32 -2.63 8.62
C TRP A 75 4.61 -2.98 7.88
N GLN A 76 5.39 -1.97 7.51
CA GLN A 76 6.69 -2.16 6.88
C GLN A 76 7.71 -2.80 7.86
N LEU A 77 7.71 -2.41 9.14
CA LEU A 77 8.56 -3.03 10.16
C LEU A 77 8.19 -4.50 10.38
N ILE A 78 6.90 -4.85 10.32
CA ILE A 78 6.49 -6.26 10.37
C ILE A 78 7.04 -7.03 9.17
N TRP A 79 7.05 -6.45 7.97
CA TRP A 79 7.57 -7.11 6.77
C TRP A 79 9.09 -7.35 6.82
N LEU A 80 9.84 -6.53 7.54
CA LEU A 80 11.27 -6.78 7.78
C LEU A 80 11.51 -8.04 8.62
N GLU A 81 10.59 -8.36 9.52
CA GLU A 81 10.76 -9.39 10.54
C GLU A 81 10.00 -10.70 10.27
N LYS A 82 8.98 -10.64 9.38
CA LYS A 82 8.11 -11.77 9.10
C LYS A 82 7.77 -11.88 7.62
N ASP A 83 7.60 -13.12 7.14
CA ASP A 83 6.99 -13.34 5.82
C ASP A 83 5.48 -13.09 5.89
N ILE A 84 5.08 -11.92 5.42
CA ILE A 84 3.68 -11.47 5.42
C ILE A 84 2.83 -12.12 4.34
N ASN A 85 3.39 -13.00 3.51
CA ASN A 85 2.62 -13.84 2.58
C ASN A 85 1.89 -14.97 3.30
N PHE A 86 2.19 -15.18 4.59
CA PHE A 86 1.53 -16.10 5.49
C PHE A 86 0.87 -15.35 6.64
N TYR A 87 0.09 -16.06 7.43
CA TYR A 87 -0.50 -15.48 8.63
C TYR A 87 0.58 -15.07 9.64
N ILE A 88 0.54 -13.81 10.07
CA ILE A 88 1.49 -13.32 11.07
C ILE A 88 1.10 -13.70 12.51
N LYS A 89 -0.16 -14.11 12.73
CA LYS A 89 -0.68 -14.56 14.04
C LYS A 89 -1.51 -15.84 13.88
N ASN A 90 -2.80 -15.71 13.56
CA ASN A 90 -3.74 -16.82 13.52
C ASN A 90 -4.21 -17.07 12.10
N PRO A 91 -4.55 -18.30 11.73
CA PRO A 91 -5.21 -18.57 10.45
C PRO A 91 -6.58 -17.89 10.38
N GLN A 92 -6.98 -17.50 9.17
CA GLN A 92 -8.34 -17.03 8.90
C GLN A 92 -9.32 -18.17 9.14
N LYS A 93 -10.41 -17.86 9.84
CA LYS A 93 -11.52 -18.80 10.05
C LYS A 93 -12.54 -18.70 8.91
N ASP A 94 -13.34 -19.76 8.76
CA ASP A 94 -14.49 -19.81 7.85
C ASP A 94 -14.14 -19.58 6.36
N VAL A 95 -12.98 -20.05 5.92
CA VAL A 95 -12.59 -20.06 4.51
C VAL A 95 -13.33 -21.19 3.79
N SER A 96 -14.11 -20.86 2.76
CA SER A 96 -14.81 -21.84 1.92
C SER A 96 -14.23 -21.97 0.52
N GLN A 97 -13.42 -20.98 0.07
CA GLN A 97 -12.82 -21.00 -1.26
C GLN A 97 -11.47 -20.27 -1.29
N ASP A 98 -10.54 -20.81 -2.12
CA ASP A 98 -9.25 -20.18 -2.39
C ASP A 98 -9.33 -19.47 -3.75
N GLY A 99 -9.35 -18.14 -3.71
CA GLY A 99 -9.51 -17.29 -4.90
C GLY A 99 -10.23 -16.00 -4.57
N ILE A 100 -10.73 -15.33 -5.59
CA ILE A 100 -11.59 -14.16 -5.47
C ILE A 100 -12.92 -14.42 -6.17
N SER A 101 -14.04 -14.07 -5.54
CA SER A 101 -15.35 -14.21 -6.16
C SER A 101 -15.46 -13.40 -7.45
N GLN A 102 -15.96 -14.01 -8.52
CA GLN A 102 -16.09 -13.38 -9.85
C GLN A 102 -16.90 -12.08 -9.80
N CYS A 103 -17.99 -12.04 -9.01
CA CYS A 103 -18.82 -10.85 -8.89
C CYS A 103 -18.07 -9.64 -8.28
N ILE A 104 -17.02 -9.86 -7.47
CA ILE A 104 -16.14 -8.77 -6.98
C ILE A 104 -15.28 -8.27 -8.14
N VAL A 105 -14.67 -9.17 -8.91
CA VAL A 105 -13.85 -8.80 -10.08
C VAL A 105 -14.69 -8.05 -11.11
N ASP A 106 -15.93 -8.46 -11.31
CA ASP A 106 -16.84 -7.85 -12.30
C ASP A 106 -17.54 -6.57 -11.80
N ALA A 107 -17.28 -6.12 -10.58
CA ALA A 107 -18.03 -5.03 -9.92
C ALA A 107 -19.55 -5.28 -9.92
N LYS A 108 -19.96 -6.50 -9.53
CA LYS A 108 -21.36 -6.97 -9.51
C LYS A 108 -21.71 -7.62 -8.16
N THR A 109 -21.34 -6.95 -7.08
CA THR A 109 -21.60 -7.42 -5.71
C THR A 109 -23.04 -7.20 -5.28
N ASN A 110 -23.80 -6.43 -6.04
CA ASN A 110 -25.13 -5.89 -5.70
C ASN A 110 -25.12 -4.85 -4.57
N ILE A 111 -23.95 -4.30 -4.23
CA ILE A 111 -23.81 -3.14 -3.36
C ILE A 111 -23.27 -1.98 -4.21
N GLU A 112 -24.12 -1.05 -4.59
CA GLU A 112 -23.81 0.03 -5.56
C GLU A 112 -22.53 0.80 -5.24
N ALA A 113 -22.34 1.19 -3.98
CA ALA A 113 -21.15 1.92 -3.56
C ALA A 113 -19.87 1.09 -3.68
N ILE A 114 -19.96 -0.23 -3.49
CA ILE A 114 -18.84 -1.16 -3.63
C ILE A 114 -18.52 -1.36 -5.12
N ASP A 115 -19.53 -1.63 -5.94
CA ASP A 115 -19.37 -1.85 -7.37
C ASP A 115 -18.76 -0.60 -8.03
N LYS A 116 -19.29 0.58 -7.72
CA LYS A 116 -18.73 1.86 -8.16
C LYS A 116 -17.26 2.04 -7.72
N SER A 117 -16.92 1.66 -6.50
CA SER A 117 -15.54 1.80 -5.99
C SER A 117 -14.55 0.86 -6.71
N ILE A 118 -15.00 -0.31 -7.16
CA ILE A 118 -14.22 -1.25 -7.95
C ILE A 118 -14.00 -0.71 -9.37
N GLU A 119 -15.05 -0.17 -10.00
CA GLU A 119 -14.95 0.52 -11.30
C GLU A 119 -13.97 1.70 -11.24
N ASP A 120 -14.04 2.50 -10.17
CA ASP A 120 -13.12 3.62 -9.94
C ASP A 120 -11.68 3.14 -9.73
N LEU A 121 -11.47 2.00 -9.05
CA LEU A 121 -10.16 1.35 -8.94
C LEU A 121 -9.61 0.97 -10.32
N TYR A 122 -10.42 0.34 -11.15
CA TYR A 122 -10.00 -0.05 -12.50
C TYR A 122 -9.70 1.13 -13.40
N SER A 123 -10.51 2.20 -13.33
CA SER A 123 -10.33 3.38 -14.17
C SER A 123 -9.17 4.27 -13.72
N THR A 124 -8.99 4.45 -12.40
CA THR A 124 -8.07 5.45 -11.83
C THR A 124 -6.84 4.88 -11.12
N GLY A 125 -6.88 3.60 -10.73
CA GLY A 125 -5.87 2.99 -9.85
C GLY A 125 -5.99 3.44 -8.38
N TYR A 126 -7.11 4.04 -8.00
CA TYR A 126 -7.36 4.52 -6.63
C TYR A 126 -8.69 4.01 -6.10
N MET A 127 -8.70 3.59 -4.85
CA MET A 127 -9.90 3.30 -4.07
C MET A 127 -9.75 3.96 -2.70
N HIS A 128 -10.78 4.64 -2.23
CA HIS A 128 -10.79 5.24 -0.91
C HIS A 128 -10.55 4.18 0.18
N ASN A 129 -9.71 4.46 1.19
CA ASN A 129 -9.30 3.45 2.18
C ASN A 129 -10.49 2.76 2.89
N HIS A 130 -11.55 3.50 3.21
CA HIS A 130 -12.72 2.92 3.87
C HIS A 130 -13.45 1.92 2.96
N LEU A 131 -13.52 2.21 1.64
CA LEU A 131 -14.10 1.28 0.66
C LEU A 131 -13.23 0.01 0.48
N ARG A 132 -11.89 0.13 0.58
CA ARG A 132 -11.00 -1.06 0.61
C ARG A 132 -11.34 -1.99 1.78
N MET A 133 -11.65 -1.41 2.94
CA MET A 133 -12.04 -2.20 4.11
C MET A 133 -13.38 -2.91 3.89
N TYR A 134 -14.35 -2.27 3.24
CA TYR A 134 -15.63 -2.89 2.89
C TYR A 134 -15.46 -4.01 1.87
N VAL A 135 -14.72 -3.78 0.79
CA VAL A 135 -14.42 -4.81 -0.23
C VAL A 135 -13.72 -6.01 0.41
N ALA A 136 -12.73 -5.76 1.28
CA ALA A 136 -12.01 -6.84 1.96
C ALA A 136 -12.94 -7.61 2.94
N SER A 137 -13.84 -6.91 3.65
CA SER A 137 -14.82 -7.52 4.54
C SER A 137 -15.83 -8.39 3.76
N ILE A 138 -16.39 -7.87 2.68
CA ILE A 138 -17.30 -8.62 1.82
C ILE A 138 -16.59 -9.86 1.27
N SER A 139 -15.38 -9.70 0.75
CA SER A 139 -14.60 -10.80 0.17
C SER A 139 -14.28 -11.89 1.21
N THR A 140 -13.77 -11.52 2.38
CA THR A 140 -13.25 -12.51 3.34
C THR A 140 -14.30 -13.01 4.33
N ASN A 141 -15.21 -12.14 4.79
CA ASN A 141 -16.15 -12.46 5.88
C ASN A 141 -17.52 -12.90 5.37
N ILE A 142 -17.95 -12.42 4.19
CA ILE A 142 -19.23 -12.78 3.57
C ILE A 142 -19.05 -13.83 2.48
N ALA A 143 -18.20 -13.56 1.50
CA ALA A 143 -17.87 -14.48 0.40
C ALA A 143 -16.94 -15.62 0.84
N LYS A 144 -16.40 -15.57 2.07
CA LYS A 144 -15.54 -16.60 2.67
C LYS A 144 -14.32 -16.98 1.80
N ASN A 145 -13.83 -16.02 1.00
CA ASN A 145 -12.57 -16.19 0.26
C ASN A 145 -11.38 -16.19 1.23
N HIS A 146 -10.36 -16.99 0.95
CA HIS A 146 -9.07 -16.81 1.59
C HIS A 146 -8.50 -15.42 1.24
N TRP A 147 -7.98 -14.69 2.23
CA TRP A 147 -7.59 -13.28 2.10
C TRP A 147 -6.58 -12.98 0.99
N LYS A 148 -5.70 -13.92 0.67
CA LYS A 148 -4.46 -13.66 -0.10
C LYS A 148 -4.72 -13.31 -1.57
N GLN A 149 -5.57 -14.05 -2.27
CA GLN A 149 -5.84 -13.79 -3.68
C GLN A 149 -6.61 -12.49 -3.91
N PRO A 150 -7.68 -12.18 -3.14
CA PRO A 150 -8.32 -10.87 -3.23
C PRO A 150 -7.39 -9.71 -2.85
N ALA A 151 -6.48 -9.91 -1.90
CA ALA A 151 -5.45 -8.91 -1.56
C ALA A 151 -4.48 -8.67 -2.74
N LYS A 152 -4.07 -9.73 -3.45
CA LYS A 152 -3.24 -9.61 -4.66
C LYS A 152 -3.98 -8.89 -5.78
N TRP A 153 -5.26 -9.20 -5.99
CA TRP A 153 -6.10 -8.48 -6.95
C TRP A 153 -6.15 -6.98 -6.65
N MET A 154 -6.43 -6.60 -5.42
CA MET A 154 -6.47 -5.18 -5.04
C MET A 154 -5.10 -4.52 -5.21
N TYR A 155 -4.02 -5.16 -4.76
CA TYR A 155 -2.65 -4.68 -4.93
C TYR A 155 -2.28 -4.44 -6.38
N TYR A 156 -2.68 -5.34 -7.28
CA TYR A 156 -2.41 -5.26 -8.71
C TYR A 156 -2.96 -3.98 -9.34
N HIS A 157 -4.15 -3.55 -8.94
CA HIS A 157 -4.83 -2.38 -9.52
C HIS A 157 -4.46 -1.06 -8.85
N LEU A 158 -3.91 -1.06 -7.63
CA LEU A 158 -3.63 0.15 -6.86
C LEU A 158 -2.34 0.84 -7.29
N LEU A 159 -2.38 2.16 -7.56
CA LEU A 159 -1.18 3.00 -7.73
C LEU A 159 -0.36 3.11 -6.44
N ASP A 160 -1.04 3.12 -5.30
CA ASP A 160 -0.42 3.13 -3.98
C ASP A 160 -0.23 1.72 -3.39
N GLY A 161 -0.24 0.70 -4.25
CA GLY A 161 -0.05 -0.69 -3.85
C GLY A 161 1.26 -0.86 -3.05
N ASP A 162 1.10 -1.07 -1.75
CA ASP A 162 2.14 -1.42 -0.80
C ASP A 162 1.78 -2.78 -0.20
N TRP A 163 2.62 -3.79 -0.43
CA TRP A 163 2.22 -5.15 -0.07
C TRP A 163 2.08 -5.34 1.43
N ALA A 164 2.93 -4.68 2.24
CA ALA A 164 2.80 -4.77 3.69
C ALA A 164 1.48 -4.19 4.18
N SER A 165 1.18 -2.94 3.81
CA SER A 165 -0.06 -2.27 4.21
C SER A 165 -1.29 -3.02 3.70
N ASN A 166 -1.24 -3.53 2.46
CA ASN A 166 -2.37 -4.23 1.86
C ASN A 166 -2.58 -5.62 2.51
N ALA A 167 -1.59 -6.49 2.48
CA ALA A 167 -1.71 -7.86 3.00
C ALA A 167 -2.07 -7.90 4.49
N LEU A 168 -1.42 -7.05 5.31
CA LEU A 168 -1.66 -7.02 6.74
C LEU A 168 -3.01 -6.38 7.12
N SER A 169 -3.52 -5.44 6.31
CA SER A 169 -4.88 -4.93 6.45
C SER A 169 -5.94 -6.00 6.12
N TRP A 170 -5.74 -6.78 5.07
CA TRP A 170 -6.62 -7.89 4.74
C TRP A 170 -6.63 -8.96 5.85
N GLN A 171 -5.46 -9.31 6.40
CA GLN A 171 -5.36 -10.22 7.55
C GLN A 171 -6.05 -9.65 8.80
N TRP A 172 -5.99 -8.34 9.00
CA TRP A 172 -6.69 -7.69 10.11
C TRP A 172 -8.21 -7.75 9.92
N ILE A 173 -8.71 -7.46 8.71
CA ILE A 173 -10.15 -7.43 8.38
C ILE A 173 -10.78 -8.83 8.54
N CYS A 174 -10.09 -9.89 8.09
CA CYS A 174 -10.60 -11.25 8.22
C CYS A 174 -10.42 -11.84 9.64
N GLY A 175 -9.91 -11.07 10.60
CA GLY A 175 -9.70 -11.50 11.97
C GLY A 175 -8.43 -12.32 12.24
N ALA A 176 -7.57 -12.52 11.24
CA ALA A 176 -6.32 -13.27 11.40
C ALA A 176 -5.28 -12.54 12.27
N ASN A 177 -5.26 -11.22 12.28
CA ASN A 177 -4.37 -10.39 13.12
C ASN A 177 -4.99 -9.98 14.46
N SER A 178 -6.33 -10.07 14.53
CA SER A 178 -7.07 -9.74 15.74
C SER A 178 -8.15 -10.77 15.92
N ASN A 179 -8.58 -11.31 16.89
CA ASN A 179 -9.67 -12.30 16.98
C ASN A 179 -11.05 -11.74 16.61
N LYS A 180 -11.10 -10.53 16.04
CA LYS A 180 -12.34 -9.85 15.61
C LYS A 180 -12.32 -9.62 14.11
N LYS A 181 -13.37 -10.07 13.41
CA LYS A 181 -13.62 -9.71 12.01
C LYS A 181 -14.13 -8.27 11.93
N TYR A 182 -13.68 -7.55 10.91
CA TYR A 182 -14.29 -6.26 10.58
C TYR A 182 -15.49 -6.49 9.67
N ILE A 183 -16.66 -5.98 10.04
CA ILE A 183 -17.90 -6.11 9.29
C ILE A 183 -18.54 -4.73 9.21
N ALA A 184 -19.21 -4.45 8.10
CA ALA A 184 -20.06 -3.28 7.93
C ALA A 184 -21.42 -3.71 7.36
N ASN A 185 -22.49 -3.14 7.87
CA ASN A 185 -23.84 -3.30 7.34
C ASN A 185 -24.16 -2.21 6.30
N GLN A 186 -25.32 -2.32 5.64
CA GLN A 186 -25.73 -1.36 4.60
C GLN A 186 -25.84 0.06 5.12
N ASP A 187 -26.36 0.28 6.34
CA ASP A 187 -26.46 1.61 6.92
C ASP A 187 -25.11 2.27 7.14
N ASN A 188 -24.09 1.49 7.54
CA ASN A 188 -22.72 1.98 7.68
C ASN A 188 -22.15 2.38 6.32
N ILE A 189 -22.34 1.57 5.29
CA ILE A 189 -21.91 1.88 3.92
C ILE A 189 -22.60 3.14 3.43
N ASN A 190 -23.94 3.22 3.54
CA ASN A 190 -24.73 4.37 3.13
C ASN A 190 -24.25 5.67 3.79
N LYS A 191 -24.01 5.62 5.10
CA LYS A 191 -23.53 6.77 5.88
C LYS A 191 -22.24 7.37 5.30
N TYR A 192 -21.25 6.53 5.02
CA TYR A 192 -19.91 7.02 4.60
C TYR A 192 -19.77 7.26 3.10
N THR A 193 -20.71 6.73 2.31
CA THR A 193 -20.75 6.92 0.85
C THR A 193 -21.85 7.86 0.39
N TYR A 194 -22.68 8.38 1.32
CA TYR A 194 -23.85 9.20 1.03
C TYR A 194 -24.85 8.52 0.09
N SER A 195 -24.90 7.18 0.14
CA SER A 195 -25.91 6.39 -0.58
C SER A 195 -27.12 6.10 0.32
N ASN A 196 -28.17 5.54 -0.26
CA ASN A 196 -29.42 5.19 0.44
C ASN A 196 -29.98 3.83 0.01
N GLN A 197 -29.09 2.94 -0.48
CA GLN A 197 -29.47 1.61 -0.95
C GLN A 197 -30.09 0.79 0.19
N LYS A 198 -31.12 0.00 -0.11
CA LYS A 198 -31.85 -0.86 0.81
C LYS A 198 -32.05 -2.24 0.20
N ASN A 199 -32.51 -3.17 1.03
CA ASN A 199 -32.85 -4.54 0.64
C ASN A 199 -31.68 -5.33 0.05
N THR A 200 -30.46 -5.03 0.49
CA THR A 200 -29.27 -5.82 0.14
C THR A 200 -29.06 -6.93 1.18
N PHE A 201 -28.14 -7.86 0.89
CA PHE A 201 -27.75 -8.89 1.86
C PHE A 201 -27.03 -8.31 3.10
N LEU A 202 -26.60 -7.04 3.07
CA LEU A 202 -26.03 -6.32 4.21
C LEU A 202 -27.06 -5.41 4.93
N ASP A 203 -28.30 -5.34 4.44
CA ASP A 203 -29.35 -4.50 5.05
C ASP A 203 -30.02 -5.23 6.22
N THR A 204 -29.19 -5.57 7.21
CA THR A 204 -29.60 -6.31 8.42
C THR A 204 -28.68 -5.97 9.59
N SER A 205 -28.91 -6.59 10.75
CA SER A 205 -28.11 -6.38 11.95
C SER A 205 -26.68 -6.94 11.82
N TYR A 206 -25.73 -6.43 12.61
CA TYR A 206 -24.38 -6.97 12.65
C TYR A 206 -24.33 -8.44 13.11
N GLU A 207 -25.25 -8.86 13.96
CA GLU A 207 -25.36 -10.24 14.45
C GLU A 207 -25.79 -11.18 13.31
N ASP A 208 -26.79 -10.79 12.53
CA ASP A 208 -27.25 -11.56 11.37
C ASP A 208 -26.20 -11.65 10.29
N ILE A 209 -25.46 -10.56 10.03
CA ILE A 209 -24.34 -10.58 9.06
C ILE A 209 -23.26 -11.59 9.47
N MET A 210 -22.96 -11.73 10.75
CA MET A 210 -21.96 -12.70 11.22
C MET A 210 -22.39 -14.15 10.97
N ASN A 211 -23.67 -14.41 10.95
CA ASN A 211 -24.27 -15.73 10.73
C ASN A 211 -24.74 -15.93 9.27
N LEU A 212 -24.50 -14.95 8.39
CA LEU A 212 -24.99 -14.98 7.01
C LEU A 212 -24.37 -16.16 6.25
N GLU A 213 -25.22 -16.92 5.59
CA GLU A 213 -24.76 -17.86 4.58
C GLU A 213 -24.16 -17.13 3.39
N GLN A 214 -23.16 -17.74 2.76
CA GLN A 214 -22.54 -17.16 1.58
C GLN A 214 -23.57 -16.95 0.46
N PRO A 215 -23.84 -15.70 0.02
CA PRO A 215 -24.78 -15.45 -1.07
C PRO A 215 -24.34 -16.15 -2.36
N SER A 216 -25.32 -16.62 -3.14
CA SER A 216 -25.06 -17.47 -4.31
C SER A 216 -24.15 -16.84 -5.37
N ASN A 217 -24.26 -15.51 -5.57
CA ASN A 217 -23.45 -14.75 -6.52
C ASN A 217 -21.96 -14.69 -6.17
N PHE A 218 -21.60 -14.98 -4.91
CA PHE A 218 -20.19 -15.02 -4.47
C PHE A 218 -19.52 -16.40 -4.61
N LYS A 219 -20.28 -17.44 -4.97
CA LYS A 219 -19.77 -18.82 -5.01
C LYS A 219 -18.87 -19.10 -6.24
N THR A 220 -19.01 -18.33 -7.31
CA THR A 220 -18.16 -18.47 -8.50
C THR A 220 -16.82 -17.80 -8.27
N VAL A 221 -15.72 -18.55 -8.42
CA VAL A 221 -14.35 -18.05 -8.27
C VAL A 221 -13.82 -17.61 -9.62
N SER A 222 -13.17 -16.43 -9.66
CA SER A 222 -12.50 -15.93 -10.86
C SER A 222 -11.29 -16.78 -11.22
N LYS A 223 -11.07 -16.94 -12.53
CA LYS A 223 -9.88 -17.59 -13.10
C LYS A 223 -8.82 -16.60 -13.56
N GLU A 224 -8.99 -15.32 -13.25
CA GLU A 224 -8.05 -14.27 -13.65
C GLU A 224 -6.66 -14.49 -13.04
N VAL A 225 -5.64 -14.38 -13.87
CA VAL A 225 -4.23 -14.48 -13.48
C VAL A 225 -3.57 -13.11 -13.64
N PHE A 226 -3.07 -12.57 -12.54
CA PHE A 226 -2.38 -11.29 -12.54
C PHE A 226 -0.93 -11.46 -12.95
N LYS A 227 -0.53 -10.78 -14.02
CA LYS A 227 0.84 -10.77 -14.55
C LYS A 227 1.26 -9.33 -14.84
N THR A 228 2.47 -8.97 -14.47
CA THR A 228 3.04 -7.67 -14.81
C THR A 228 3.61 -7.69 -16.23
N GLU A 229 3.21 -6.71 -17.03
CA GLU A 229 3.88 -6.38 -18.29
C GLU A 229 5.10 -5.54 -17.97
N LEU A 230 6.29 -6.12 -18.11
CA LEU A 230 7.55 -5.40 -17.88
C LEU A 230 7.89 -4.53 -19.10
N PRO A 231 8.59 -3.39 -18.91
CA PRO A 231 9.15 -2.64 -20.03
C PRO A 231 10.15 -3.49 -20.83
N ASP A 232 10.35 -3.11 -22.08
CA ASP A 232 11.36 -3.75 -22.92
C ASP A 232 12.76 -3.60 -22.31
N PHE A 233 13.55 -4.66 -22.40
CA PHE A 233 14.94 -4.62 -22.00
C PHE A 233 15.70 -3.56 -22.80
N GLN A 234 16.44 -2.70 -22.09
CA GLN A 234 17.33 -1.73 -22.68
C GLN A 234 18.74 -1.94 -22.12
N LYS A 235 19.72 -2.07 -23.02
CA LYS A 235 21.11 -2.10 -22.61
C LYS A 235 21.50 -0.73 -22.05
N ILE A 236 21.88 -0.68 -20.78
CA ILE A 236 22.38 0.55 -20.14
C ILE A 236 23.89 0.60 -20.17
N SER A 237 24.46 1.81 -20.34
CA SER A 237 25.89 2.06 -20.16
C SER A 237 26.14 2.42 -18.70
N ILE A 238 27.02 1.70 -18.03
CA ILE A 238 27.48 1.97 -16.66
C ILE A 238 28.86 2.61 -16.73
N ASP A 239 29.01 3.74 -16.02
CA ASP A 239 30.29 4.42 -15.87
C ASP A 239 31.05 3.77 -14.71
N ASN A 240 32.10 3.03 -15.03
CA ASN A 240 32.90 2.29 -14.04
C ASN A 240 33.76 3.20 -13.14
N SER A 241 33.77 4.50 -13.38
CA SER A 241 34.46 5.48 -12.52
C SER A 241 33.56 6.03 -11.41
N LYS A 242 32.26 5.69 -11.41
CA LYS A 242 31.27 6.26 -10.50
C LYS A 242 30.58 5.17 -9.66
N PRO A 243 30.22 5.47 -8.42
CA PRO A 243 29.37 4.60 -7.63
C PRO A 243 27.98 4.49 -8.26
N ILE A 244 27.23 3.48 -7.84
CA ILE A 244 25.89 3.19 -8.33
C ILE A 244 24.85 3.40 -7.22
N CYS A 245 23.77 4.11 -7.53
CA CYS A 245 22.61 4.21 -6.69
C CYS A 245 21.45 3.39 -7.31
N ILE A 246 21.02 2.33 -6.61
CA ILE A 246 19.93 1.46 -7.04
C ILE A 246 18.61 1.99 -6.48
N TYR A 247 17.71 2.32 -7.38
CA TYR A 247 16.31 2.65 -7.13
C TYR A 247 15.43 1.46 -7.51
N ASN A 248 14.27 1.36 -6.92
CA ASN A 248 13.29 0.30 -7.24
C ASN A 248 11.86 0.75 -6.96
N TYR A 249 10.90 -0.16 -7.09
CA TYR A 249 9.47 0.10 -6.90
C TYR A 249 9.11 0.78 -5.56
N TYR A 250 9.93 0.61 -4.51
CA TYR A 250 9.70 1.17 -3.18
C TYR A 250 10.64 2.32 -2.80
N ASN A 251 11.54 2.71 -3.70
CA ASN A 251 12.43 3.86 -3.51
C ASN A 251 12.59 4.65 -4.81
N LEU A 252 11.85 5.73 -4.94
CA LEU A 252 11.94 6.72 -6.03
C LEU A 252 12.16 8.13 -5.46
N ASP A 253 12.89 8.24 -4.35
CA ASP A 253 13.21 9.49 -3.68
C ASP A 253 14.21 10.31 -4.52
N PRO A 254 13.81 11.45 -5.11
CA PRO A 254 14.72 12.24 -5.95
C PRO A 254 15.81 12.95 -5.13
N LEU A 255 15.64 13.04 -3.81
CA LEU A 255 16.62 13.67 -2.92
C LEU A 255 17.62 12.69 -2.30
N TRP A 256 17.36 11.37 -2.45
CA TRP A 256 18.27 10.38 -1.91
C TRP A 256 19.60 10.38 -2.64
N ARG A 257 20.68 10.68 -1.89
CA ARG A 257 22.05 10.82 -2.39
C ARG A 257 22.14 11.73 -3.63
N ALA A 258 21.34 12.80 -3.66
CA ALA A 258 21.27 13.71 -4.81
C ALA A 258 22.62 14.42 -5.07
N ASP A 259 23.39 14.67 -4.01
CA ASP A 259 24.70 15.33 -4.09
C ASP A 259 25.83 14.39 -4.55
N LEU A 260 25.58 13.07 -4.62
CA LEU A 260 26.57 12.10 -5.06
C LEU A 260 26.61 12.04 -6.59
N ASP A 261 27.80 12.23 -7.16
CA ASP A 261 28.01 11.97 -8.60
C ASP A 261 28.04 10.45 -8.83
N ALA A 262 26.89 9.88 -9.15
CA ALA A 262 26.65 8.44 -9.25
C ALA A 262 25.86 8.07 -10.50
N THR A 263 26.06 6.86 -10.98
CA THR A 263 25.14 6.23 -11.93
C THR A 263 23.87 5.83 -11.20
N ARG A 264 22.70 6.36 -11.61
CA ARG A 264 21.40 6.07 -11.01
C ARG A 264 20.65 5.06 -11.87
N ILE A 265 20.24 3.95 -11.26
CA ILE A 265 19.57 2.84 -11.96
C ILE A 265 18.24 2.55 -11.28
N LEU A 266 17.14 2.62 -12.03
CA LEU A 266 15.87 2.01 -11.66
C LEU A 266 15.93 0.53 -12.05
N LEU A 267 16.05 -0.33 -11.06
CA LEU A 267 16.11 -1.77 -11.23
C LEU A 267 14.69 -2.36 -11.18
N ILE A 268 14.30 -3.03 -12.25
CA ILE A 268 13.00 -3.70 -12.41
C ILE A 268 13.26 -5.21 -12.50
N GLU A 269 13.17 -5.89 -11.36
CA GLU A 269 13.48 -7.32 -11.25
C GLU A 269 12.26 -8.18 -11.62
N PRO A 270 12.34 -9.02 -12.66
CA PRO A 270 11.25 -9.90 -13.06
C PRO A 270 10.76 -10.82 -11.95
N SER A 271 11.66 -11.32 -11.11
CA SER A 271 11.34 -12.21 -9.98
C SER A 271 10.42 -11.52 -8.96
N ILE A 272 10.65 -10.23 -8.67
CA ILE A 272 9.83 -9.43 -7.76
C ILE A 272 8.43 -9.25 -8.34
N PHE A 273 8.30 -8.87 -9.61
CA PHE A 273 7.01 -8.63 -10.25
C PHE A 273 6.24 -9.92 -10.59
N ASN A 274 6.91 -11.06 -10.67
CA ASN A 274 6.26 -12.37 -10.70
C ASN A 274 5.66 -12.73 -9.32
N LYS A 275 6.36 -12.41 -8.23
CA LYS A 275 5.89 -12.68 -6.86
C LYS A 275 4.80 -11.70 -6.42
N TYR A 276 4.94 -10.43 -6.79
CA TYR A 276 4.07 -9.30 -6.46
C TYR A 276 3.65 -8.55 -7.72
N PRO A 277 2.75 -9.12 -8.54
CA PRO A 277 2.37 -8.51 -9.81
C PRO A 277 1.65 -7.19 -9.61
N ILE A 278 1.94 -6.25 -10.51
CA ILE A 278 1.28 -4.94 -10.60
C ILE A 278 0.74 -4.70 -12.00
N GLY A 279 -0.37 -3.98 -12.10
CA GLY A 279 -0.99 -3.64 -13.37
C GLY A 279 -0.24 -2.54 -14.13
N LYS A 280 -0.54 -2.41 -15.41
CA LYS A 280 0.08 -1.45 -16.34
C LYS A 280 0.04 0.00 -15.83
N LYS A 281 -1.06 0.42 -15.17
CA LYS A 281 -1.18 1.76 -14.58
C LYS A 281 -0.15 2.01 -13.49
N ALA A 282 0.07 1.04 -12.61
CA ALA A 282 1.04 1.14 -11.52
C ALA A 282 2.49 1.10 -12.05
N MET A 283 2.76 0.29 -13.08
CA MET A 283 4.05 0.27 -13.78
C MET A 283 4.35 1.63 -14.41
N ASN A 284 3.43 2.16 -15.22
CA ASN A 284 3.60 3.46 -15.86
C ASN A 284 3.78 4.59 -14.83
N PHE A 285 3.01 4.55 -13.73
CA PHE A 285 3.13 5.52 -12.64
C PHE A 285 4.52 5.49 -11.99
N MET A 286 5.08 4.29 -11.74
CA MET A 286 6.44 4.13 -11.25
C MET A 286 7.46 4.73 -12.22
N LEU A 287 7.36 4.42 -13.52
CA LEU A 287 8.25 4.93 -14.56
C LEU A 287 8.16 6.46 -14.69
N ASP A 288 6.96 7.03 -14.59
CA ASP A 288 6.80 8.48 -14.64
C ASP A 288 7.37 9.18 -13.39
N LEU A 289 7.18 8.59 -12.21
CA LEU A 289 7.80 9.11 -10.98
C LEU A 289 9.32 9.07 -11.01
N SER A 290 9.91 8.03 -11.61
CA SER A 290 11.36 7.89 -11.71
C SER A 290 12.02 9.02 -12.52
N LYS A 291 11.29 9.67 -13.44
CA LYS A 291 11.77 10.81 -14.22
C LYS A 291 12.14 12.04 -13.37
N ASN A 292 11.72 12.10 -12.10
CA ASN A 292 12.17 13.13 -11.16
C ASN A 292 13.63 12.93 -10.68
N ILE A 293 14.21 11.76 -10.94
CA ILE A 293 15.59 11.44 -10.55
C ILE A 293 16.48 11.75 -11.75
N PRO A 294 17.42 12.72 -11.64
CA PRO A 294 18.24 13.13 -12.76
C PRO A 294 19.04 11.96 -13.34
N PHE A 295 19.02 11.85 -14.67
CA PHE A 295 19.82 10.87 -15.44
C PHE A 295 19.57 9.41 -15.07
N ILE A 296 18.43 9.06 -14.46
CA ILE A 296 18.09 7.69 -14.11
C ILE A 296 18.04 6.81 -15.36
N LYS A 297 18.62 5.64 -15.27
CA LYS A 297 18.62 4.60 -16.31
C LYS A 297 17.69 3.48 -15.85
N VAL A 298 16.84 3.00 -16.74
CA VAL A 298 15.94 1.86 -16.42
C VAL A 298 16.62 0.57 -16.84
N PHE A 299 16.76 -0.37 -15.93
CA PHE A 299 17.27 -1.71 -16.19
C PHE A 299 16.20 -2.74 -15.82
N VAL A 300 15.89 -3.61 -16.76
CA VAL A 300 14.96 -4.74 -16.57
C VAL A 300 15.78 -6.02 -16.53
N GLY A 301 15.86 -6.64 -15.38
CA GLY A 301 16.66 -7.82 -15.10
C GLY A 301 16.91 -7.98 -13.60
N GLU A 302 17.51 -9.07 -13.18
CA GLU A 302 17.85 -9.31 -11.78
C GLU A 302 19.09 -8.48 -11.36
N PHE A 303 19.24 -8.27 -10.04
CA PHE A 303 20.38 -7.49 -9.50
C PHE A 303 21.74 -8.05 -9.97
N GLU A 304 21.89 -9.37 -10.01
CA GLU A 304 23.11 -10.05 -10.43
C GLU A 304 23.43 -9.83 -11.93
N GLU A 305 22.42 -9.55 -12.74
CA GLU A 305 22.57 -9.32 -14.19
C GLU A 305 23.09 -7.91 -14.54
N LEU A 306 23.16 -7.01 -13.54
CA LEU A 306 23.74 -5.67 -13.75
C LEU A 306 25.22 -5.71 -14.14
N GLY A 307 25.93 -6.77 -13.81
CA GLY A 307 27.35 -6.95 -14.21
C GLY A 307 28.30 -5.87 -13.66
N ILE A 308 28.02 -5.36 -12.47
CA ILE A 308 28.65 -4.15 -11.90
C ILE A 308 29.96 -4.41 -11.14
N GLY A 309 30.44 -5.67 -11.08
CA GLY A 309 31.72 -6.01 -10.50
C GLY A 309 31.91 -5.49 -9.07
N ASP A 310 33.09 -4.87 -8.82
CA ASP A 310 33.50 -4.34 -7.50
C ASP A 310 33.13 -2.85 -7.31
N LEU A 311 32.21 -2.33 -8.10
CA LEU A 311 31.78 -0.93 -7.95
C LEU A 311 31.08 -0.70 -6.60
N GLU A 312 31.24 0.51 -6.08
CA GLU A 312 30.54 0.93 -4.88
C GLU A 312 29.05 1.09 -5.18
N ILE A 313 28.20 0.37 -4.42
CA ILE A 313 26.75 0.31 -4.63
C ILE A 313 26.05 0.81 -3.40
N TYR A 314 25.02 1.63 -3.62
CA TYR A 314 24.11 2.13 -2.60
C TYR A 314 22.67 1.72 -2.93
N PHE A 315 21.90 1.35 -1.91
CA PHE A 315 20.47 1.06 -2.02
C PHE A 315 19.76 1.33 -0.70
N LYS A 316 18.47 1.62 -0.73
CA LYS A 316 17.67 1.73 0.50
C LYS A 316 17.22 0.35 0.98
N GLU A 317 17.20 0.19 2.31
CA GLU A 317 16.67 -0.99 2.98
C GLU A 317 15.24 -1.31 2.53
N HIS A 318 15.00 -2.55 2.12
CA HIS A 318 13.67 -3.10 1.89
C HIS A 318 13.71 -4.63 1.97
N PRO A 319 12.63 -5.34 2.42
CA PRO A 319 12.60 -6.81 2.45
C PRO A 319 12.88 -7.47 1.10
N LEU A 320 12.59 -6.79 -0.01
CA LEU A 320 12.83 -7.30 -1.36
C LEU A 320 14.28 -7.14 -1.84
N ASN A 321 15.12 -6.41 -1.12
CA ASN A 321 16.51 -6.14 -1.48
C ASN A 321 17.50 -7.03 -0.69
N TYR A 322 17.04 -8.17 -0.20
CA TYR A 322 17.83 -9.04 0.70
C TYR A 322 19.10 -9.60 0.03
N ASN A 323 19.10 -9.74 -1.29
CA ASN A 323 20.22 -10.26 -2.11
C ASN A 323 21.16 -9.17 -2.62
N TYR A 324 20.82 -7.88 -2.46
CA TYR A 324 21.68 -6.80 -2.96
C TYR A 324 22.98 -6.73 -2.16
N LYS A 325 24.07 -6.53 -2.88
CA LYS A 325 25.40 -6.29 -2.31
C LYS A 325 25.70 -4.79 -2.33
N GLY A 326 26.36 -4.27 -1.30
CA GLY A 326 26.73 -2.87 -1.20
C GLY A 326 26.28 -2.22 0.11
N THR A 327 26.31 -0.90 0.14
CA THR A 327 25.92 -0.10 1.31
C THR A 327 24.41 0.09 1.34
N LYS A 328 23.82 -0.42 2.41
CA LYS A 328 22.38 -0.35 2.68
C LYS A 328 22.04 0.87 3.53
N ASP A 329 21.38 1.86 2.93
CA ASP A 329 20.87 3.02 3.65
C ASP A 329 19.54 2.68 4.34
N SER A 330 19.35 3.23 5.52
CA SER A 330 18.06 3.15 6.23
C SER A 330 16.97 3.90 5.47
N ARG A 331 15.74 3.41 5.55
CA ARG A 331 14.57 4.17 5.11
C ARG A 331 14.34 5.36 6.06
N ASP A 332 13.66 6.38 5.55
CA ASP A 332 13.33 7.58 6.32
C ASP A 332 12.06 7.37 7.16
N TRP A 333 12.21 6.59 8.23
CA TRP A 333 11.14 6.22 9.15
C TRP A 333 10.61 7.42 9.94
N ILE A 334 9.33 7.39 10.29
CA ILE A 334 8.68 8.42 11.12
C ILE A 334 9.35 8.60 12.49
N SER A 335 9.99 7.55 13.00
CA SER A 335 10.72 7.53 14.28
C SER A 335 11.93 6.61 14.22
N SER A 336 12.78 6.61 15.26
CA SER A 336 13.87 5.65 15.43
C SER A 336 13.41 4.30 16.02
N VAL A 337 12.13 4.19 16.39
CA VAL A 337 11.56 2.94 16.92
C VAL A 337 11.56 1.87 15.84
N ASN A 338 12.28 0.80 16.07
CA ASN A 338 12.51 -0.30 15.14
C ASN A 338 12.16 -1.66 15.78
N GLY A 339 12.29 -2.73 14.97
CA GLY A 339 12.03 -4.10 15.39
C GLY A 339 10.55 -4.48 15.42
N TYR A 340 10.28 -5.70 15.86
CA TYR A 340 8.95 -6.28 15.86
C TYR A 340 8.13 -5.90 17.10
N TYR A 341 6.91 -5.44 16.87
CA TYR A 341 5.91 -5.19 17.90
C TYR A 341 4.67 -6.05 17.63
N PRO A 342 4.16 -6.82 18.60
CA PRO A 342 3.02 -7.71 18.40
C PRO A 342 1.69 -6.99 18.20
N SER A 343 1.62 -5.67 18.44
CA SER A 343 0.47 -4.83 18.11
C SER A 343 0.89 -3.40 17.79
N PHE A 344 0.09 -2.74 16.96
CA PHE A 344 0.30 -1.32 16.64
C PHE A 344 0.37 -0.44 17.89
N PHE A 345 -0.50 -0.63 18.87
CA PHE A 345 -0.52 0.23 20.05
C PHE A 345 0.73 0.09 20.93
N ARG A 346 1.41 -1.07 20.91
CA ARG A 346 2.73 -1.20 21.56
C ARG A 346 3.79 -0.40 20.82
N PHE A 347 3.82 -0.47 19.50
CA PHE A 347 4.67 0.38 18.66
C PHE A 347 4.35 1.87 18.85
N TRP A 348 3.07 2.25 18.75
CA TRP A 348 2.59 3.61 18.89
C TRP A 348 2.98 4.26 20.24
N ASN A 349 2.85 3.52 21.32
CA ASN A 349 3.24 4.00 22.66
C ASN A 349 4.76 4.27 22.78
N LYS A 350 5.59 3.47 22.11
CA LYS A 350 7.03 3.72 22.03
C LYS A 350 7.32 4.96 21.18
N LEU A 351 6.69 5.09 20.03
CA LEU A 351 6.82 6.24 19.14
C LEU A 351 6.42 7.54 19.85
N LYS A 352 5.29 7.56 20.56
CA LYS A 352 4.87 8.76 21.33
C LYS A 352 5.88 9.16 22.39
N LYS A 353 6.47 8.20 23.10
CA LYS A 353 7.51 8.50 24.11
C LYS A 353 8.76 9.11 23.46
N GLU A 354 9.20 8.59 22.31
CA GLU A 354 10.35 9.12 21.59
C GLU A 354 10.12 10.54 21.09
N LYS A 355 8.93 10.80 20.54
CA LYS A 355 8.58 12.10 19.94
C LYS A 355 8.06 13.13 20.94
N SER A 356 7.86 12.75 22.20
CA SER A 356 7.38 13.64 23.28
C SER A 356 6.03 14.30 22.98
N PHE A 357 5.05 13.60 22.35
CA PHE A 357 3.70 14.11 22.10
C PHE A 357 2.55 13.17 22.51
#